data_456f64005451f9e13cf93d74075f32ad
#
_entry.id   456f64005451f9e13cf93d74075f32ad
#
_cell.length_a   1.000
_cell.length_b   1.000
_cell.length_c   1.000
_cell.angle_alpha   90.00
_cell.angle_beta   90.00
_cell.angle_gamma   90.00
#
_symmetry.space_group_name_H-M   'P 1'
#
loop_
_entity.id
_entity.type
_entity.pdbx_description
1 polymer ?
#
loop_
_entity_poly.entity_id
_entity_poly.type
_entity_poly.pdbx_seq_one_letter_code
_entity_poly.pdbx_strand_id
1 'polypeptide(L)'
;MAEITTIEAEARERAGKGAARAARRQGKVPAVIYGAKAAPTLIALDPKQVMRELHRGGWRSRLYGVKVGGETTRALIRDVQFHPVTDLPEHVDFQRLAAGEMMRVAITVLFQNEATSIGLKRGGMLNVVRHTVECYVDPDHAPEHFEADLAELDINDNVRWSNLKGNENARPVITDRDFVIATVAAPTKMPEVPTEAAAAAAAPAAAAPAKAAAKPAAKKK
;
A
#
# COMPACT_ATOMS: atom_id res chain seq x y z
N MET A 1 0.73 24.23 -5.37
CA MET A 1 1.16 23.83 -6.73
C MET A 1 1.98 22.55 -6.57
N ALA A 2 1.59 21.49 -7.25
CA ALA A 2 2.36 20.24 -7.22
C ALA A 2 3.74 20.46 -7.84
N GLU A 3 4.80 20.01 -7.18
CA GLU A 3 6.17 20.09 -7.68
C GLU A 3 6.31 19.10 -8.84
N ILE A 4 6.51 19.61 -10.06
CA ILE A 4 6.67 18.77 -11.23
C ILE A 4 8.13 18.35 -11.35
N THR A 5 8.41 17.10 -11.08
CA THR A 5 9.75 16.53 -11.24
C THR A 5 10.00 16.21 -12.71
N THR A 6 11.08 16.75 -13.28
CA THR A 6 11.42 16.51 -14.68
C THR A 6 12.30 15.26 -14.82
N ILE A 7 11.91 14.35 -15.71
CA ILE A 7 12.66 13.14 -16.07
C ILE A 7 13.10 13.26 -17.54
N GLU A 8 14.38 13.13 -17.79
CA GLU A 8 14.91 13.13 -19.16
C GLU A 8 14.75 11.74 -19.78
N ALA A 9 14.25 11.71 -21.03
CA ALA A 9 13.98 10.50 -21.76
C ALA A 9 14.46 10.60 -23.21
N GLU A 10 14.92 9.49 -23.74
CA GLU A 10 15.30 9.36 -25.14
C GLU A 10 14.17 8.67 -25.92
N ALA A 11 13.83 9.19 -27.11
CA ALA A 11 12.86 8.54 -27.97
C ALA A 11 13.40 7.22 -28.55
N ARG A 12 12.53 6.19 -28.63
CA ARG A 12 12.84 4.92 -29.28
C ARG A 12 11.90 4.70 -30.47
N GLU A 13 12.46 4.30 -31.59
CA GLU A 13 11.68 4.05 -32.80
C GLU A 13 11.02 2.67 -32.85
N ARG A 14 11.64 1.65 -32.21
CA ARG A 14 11.22 0.26 -32.34
C ARG A 14 10.56 -0.27 -31.07
N ALA A 15 9.36 -0.83 -31.26
CA ALA A 15 8.65 -1.60 -30.24
C ALA A 15 9.07 -3.09 -30.26
N GLY A 16 8.68 -3.82 -29.20
CA GLY A 16 8.76 -5.27 -29.11
C GLY A 16 9.92 -5.80 -28.26
N LYS A 17 9.89 -7.14 -28.04
CA LYS A 17 10.77 -7.87 -27.13
C LYS A 17 12.26 -7.67 -27.41
N GLY A 18 12.64 -7.68 -28.69
CA GLY A 18 14.05 -7.53 -29.12
C GLY A 18 14.60 -6.15 -28.82
N ALA A 19 13.83 -5.10 -29.12
CA ALA A 19 14.19 -3.71 -28.86
C ALA A 19 14.25 -3.40 -27.35
N ALA A 20 13.32 -3.90 -26.55
CA ALA A 20 13.35 -3.75 -25.09
C ALA A 20 14.59 -4.43 -24.48
N ARG A 21 14.94 -5.64 -24.92
CA ARG A 21 16.17 -6.32 -24.50
C ARG A 21 17.44 -5.60 -24.92
N ALA A 22 17.45 -4.98 -26.10
CA ALA A 22 18.60 -4.18 -26.56
C ALA A 22 18.79 -2.93 -25.67
N ALA A 23 17.71 -2.22 -25.33
CA ALA A 23 17.76 -1.07 -24.41
C ALA A 23 18.29 -1.47 -23.02
N ARG A 24 17.82 -2.59 -22.45
CA ARG A 24 18.30 -3.08 -21.14
C ARG A 24 19.78 -3.47 -21.18
N ARG A 25 20.28 -4.05 -22.29
CA ARG A 25 21.72 -4.33 -22.46
C ARG A 25 22.57 -3.07 -22.54
N GLN A 26 21.99 -1.97 -23.01
CA GLN A 26 22.63 -0.66 -23.01
C GLN A 26 22.54 0.05 -21.65
N GLY A 27 21.97 -0.62 -20.62
CA GLY A 27 21.78 -0.05 -19.29
C GLY A 27 20.65 0.97 -19.20
N LYS A 28 19.70 0.97 -20.15
CA LYS A 28 18.52 1.86 -20.14
C LYS A 28 17.25 1.08 -19.83
N VAL A 29 16.30 1.75 -19.16
CA VAL A 29 14.98 1.21 -18.87
C VAL A 29 14.01 1.58 -19.98
N PRO A 30 13.44 0.62 -20.71
CA PRO A 30 12.39 0.88 -21.66
C PRO A 30 11.13 1.36 -20.95
N ALA A 31 10.46 2.37 -21.49
CA ALA A 31 9.21 2.89 -20.97
C ALA A 31 8.26 3.30 -22.11
N VAL A 32 6.98 3.49 -21.77
CA VAL A 32 5.93 3.88 -22.69
C VAL A 32 5.11 5.01 -22.09
N ILE A 33 4.82 6.05 -22.88
CA ILE A 33 3.88 7.10 -22.53
C ILE A 33 2.61 6.89 -23.36
N TYR A 34 1.47 6.65 -22.71
CA TYR A 34 0.18 6.47 -23.35
C TYR A 34 -0.91 7.33 -22.69
N GLY A 35 -2.06 7.45 -23.33
CA GLY A 35 -3.21 8.23 -22.82
C GLY A 35 -3.47 9.52 -23.61
N ALA A 36 -4.44 10.33 -23.13
CA ALA A 36 -4.92 11.57 -23.75
C ALA A 36 -5.30 11.42 -25.25
N LYS A 37 -5.81 10.24 -25.65
CA LYS A 37 -6.21 9.92 -27.05
C LYS A 37 -5.10 10.12 -28.10
N ALA A 38 -3.84 10.26 -27.68
CA ALA A 38 -2.69 10.37 -28.55
C ALA A 38 -1.96 9.03 -28.71
N ALA A 39 -1.20 8.88 -29.80
CA ALA A 39 -0.42 7.68 -30.04
C ALA A 39 0.58 7.41 -28.91
N PRO A 40 0.81 6.13 -28.54
CA PRO A 40 1.79 5.79 -27.54
C PRO A 40 3.21 6.15 -28.00
N THR A 41 3.97 6.80 -27.13
CA THR A 41 5.36 7.21 -27.39
C THR A 41 6.28 6.25 -26.65
N LEU A 42 7.21 5.63 -27.38
CA LEU A 42 8.21 4.73 -26.82
C LEU A 42 9.43 5.53 -26.39
N ILE A 43 9.87 5.32 -25.15
CA ILE A 43 11.00 6.03 -24.56
C ILE A 43 11.98 5.09 -23.88
N ALA A 44 13.18 5.57 -23.63
CA ALA A 44 14.20 4.93 -22.80
C ALA A 44 14.63 5.90 -21.71
N LEU A 45 14.76 5.42 -20.49
CA LEU A 45 15.09 6.18 -19.30
C LEU A 45 16.42 5.73 -18.71
N ASP A 46 17.07 6.61 -17.95
CA ASP A 46 18.19 6.25 -17.10
C ASP A 46 17.67 5.56 -15.82
N PRO A 47 18.10 4.32 -15.51
CA PRO A 47 17.68 3.60 -14.32
C PRO A 47 17.99 4.36 -13.02
N LYS A 48 19.06 5.16 -12.97
CA LYS A 48 19.41 5.93 -11.78
C LYS A 48 18.39 7.02 -11.46
N GLN A 49 17.87 7.69 -12.49
CA GLN A 49 16.82 8.70 -12.30
C GLN A 49 15.53 8.06 -11.83
N VAL A 50 15.12 6.96 -12.46
CA VAL A 50 13.92 6.21 -12.07
C VAL A 50 14.03 5.71 -10.62
N MET A 51 15.13 5.08 -10.25
CA MET A 51 15.34 4.59 -8.88
C MET A 51 15.29 5.70 -7.83
N ARG A 52 15.86 6.87 -8.14
CA ARG A 52 15.82 8.03 -7.24
C ARG A 52 14.39 8.45 -6.94
N GLU A 53 13.55 8.53 -7.97
CA GLU A 53 12.14 8.91 -7.80
C GLU A 53 11.32 7.84 -7.07
N LEU A 54 11.60 6.57 -7.33
CA LEU A 54 10.95 5.45 -6.63
C LEU A 54 11.28 5.44 -5.14
N HIS A 55 12.53 5.70 -4.77
CA HIS A 55 12.97 5.76 -3.36
C HIS A 55 12.42 6.96 -2.58
N ARG A 56 12.02 8.03 -3.25
CA ARG A 56 11.37 9.18 -2.59
C ARG A 56 10.01 8.84 -2.00
N GLY A 57 9.39 7.75 -2.44
CA GLY A 57 8.02 7.40 -2.08
C GLY A 57 6.98 8.29 -2.79
N GLY A 58 5.70 7.91 -2.70
CA GLY A 58 4.61 8.68 -3.31
C GLY A 58 4.66 8.80 -4.84
N TRP A 59 5.50 8.01 -5.51
CA TRP A 59 5.73 8.10 -6.95
C TRP A 59 4.47 7.86 -7.81
N ARG A 60 3.47 7.16 -7.27
CA ARG A 60 2.19 6.90 -7.96
C ARG A 60 1.26 8.11 -8.00
N SER A 61 1.41 9.03 -7.07
CA SER A 61 0.59 10.24 -6.97
C SER A 61 1.29 11.49 -7.49
N ARG A 62 2.61 11.43 -7.70
CA ARG A 62 3.42 12.57 -8.13
C ARG A 62 3.36 12.78 -9.63
N LEU A 63 3.27 14.05 -10.04
CA LEU A 63 3.34 14.45 -11.45
C LEU A 63 4.78 14.52 -11.94
N TYR A 64 4.99 13.98 -13.12
CA TYR A 64 6.28 14.00 -13.83
C TYR A 64 6.20 14.75 -15.14
N GLY A 65 7.18 15.61 -15.38
CA GLY A 65 7.44 16.20 -16.69
C GLY A 65 8.43 15.33 -17.46
N VAL A 66 7.96 14.47 -18.36
CA VAL A 66 8.84 13.64 -19.19
C VAL A 66 9.31 14.44 -20.39
N LYS A 67 10.62 14.72 -20.45
CA LYS A 67 11.25 15.49 -21.54
C LYS A 67 11.77 14.53 -22.59
N VAL A 68 11.15 14.58 -23.78
CA VAL A 68 11.53 13.74 -24.91
C VAL A 68 11.88 14.64 -26.09
N GLY A 69 13.15 14.65 -26.53
CA GLY A 69 13.56 15.39 -27.72
C GLY A 69 13.30 16.91 -27.68
N GLY A 70 13.13 17.51 -26.48
CA GLY A 70 12.83 18.93 -26.30
C GLY A 70 11.37 19.24 -25.94
N GLU A 71 10.45 18.32 -26.14
CA GLU A 71 9.06 18.44 -25.68
C GLU A 71 8.93 17.86 -24.25
N THR A 72 8.22 18.61 -23.39
CA THR A 72 7.91 18.15 -22.04
C THR A 72 6.45 17.71 -21.98
N THR A 73 6.22 16.44 -21.75
CA THR A 73 4.89 15.87 -21.60
C THR A 73 4.58 15.63 -20.12
N ARG A 74 3.43 16.12 -19.63
CA ARG A 74 2.96 15.82 -18.27
C ARG A 74 2.43 14.39 -18.22
N ALA A 75 2.97 13.59 -17.33
CA ALA A 75 2.61 12.19 -17.17
C ALA A 75 2.69 11.76 -15.73
N LEU A 76 1.97 10.69 -15.40
CA LEU A 76 2.00 9.99 -14.12
C LEU A 76 2.61 8.62 -14.32
N ILE A 77 3.40 8.14 -13.38
CA ILE A 77 3.86 6.74 -13.39
C ILE A 77 2.69 5.86 -12.96
N ARG A 78 2.22 5.01 -13.87
CA ARG A 78 1.11 4.10 -13.62
C ARG A 78 1.57 2.79 -13.02
N ASP A 79 2.62 2.22 -13.61
CA ASP A 79 3.18 0.96 -13.15
C ASP A 79 4.69 0.93 -13.39
N VAL A 80 5.38 0.17 -12.53
CA VAL A 80 6.82 -0.10 -12.63
C VAL A 80 7.04 -1.57 -12.44
N GLN A 81 7.63 -2.22 -13.43
CA GLN A 81 8.04 -3.62 -13.34
C GLN A 81 9.47 -3.70 -12.85
N PHE A 82 9.69 -4.52 -11.83
CA PHE A 82 11.01 -4.75 -11.25
C PHE A 82 11.51 -6.15 -11.57
N HIS A 83 12.81 -6.28 -11.69
CA HIS A 83 13.44 -7.57 -11.81
C HIS A 83 13.40 -8.29 -10.43
N PRO A 84 12.88 -9.55 -10.36
CA PRO A 84 12.56 -10.22 -9.08
C PRO A 84 13.78 -10.54 -8.19
N VAL A 85 15.00 -10.46 -8.72
CA VAL A 85 16.23 -10.80 -7.98
C VAL A 85 17.08 -9.55 -7.71
N THR A 86 17.12 -8.60 -8.65
CA THR A 86 18.00 -7.43 -8.56
C THR A 86 17.29 -6.16 -8.15
N ASP A 87 15.94 -6.17 -8.07
CA ASP A 87 15.06 -5.03 -7.78
C ASP A 87 15.30 -3.82 -8.70
N LEU A 88 15.95 -4.03 -9.83
CA LEU A 88 16.13 -2.97 -10.83
C LEU A 88 14.87 -2.81 -11.68
N PRO A 89 14.50 -1.57 -12.05
CA PRO A 89 13.34 -1.33 -12.90
C PRO A 89 13.59 -1.91 -14.30
N GLU A 90 12.66 -2.76 -14.76
CA GLU A 90 12.68 -3.37 -16.09
C GLU A 90 11.81 -2.64 -17.09
N HIS A 91 10.71 -2.06 -16.64
CA HIS A 91 9.76 -1.31 -17.47
C HIS A 91 9.05 -0.25 -16.64
N VAL A 92 8.76 0.90 -17.24
CA VAL A 92 7.99 1.98 -16.62
C VAL A 92 6.87 2.41 -17.57
N ASP A 93 5.66 2.44 -17.02
CA ASP A 93 4.45 2.86 -17.73
C ASP A 93 4.04 4.26 -17.29
N PHE A 94 4.00 5.19 -18.23
CA PHE A 94 3.53 6.54 -18.00
C PHE A 94 2.16 6.76 -18.62
N GLN A 95 1.25 7.30 -17.84
CA GLN A 95 -0.05 7.76 -18.31
C GLN A 95 0.03 9.28 -18.55
N ARG A 96 -0.18 9.69 -19.82
CA ARG A 96 -0.30 11.10 -20.20
C ARG A 96 -1.57 11.69 -19.62
N LEU A 97 -1.48 12.91 -19.12
CA LEU A 97 -2.60 13.61 -18.52
C LEU A 97 -3.17 14.63 -19.46
N ALA A 98 -4.49 14.61 -19.61
CA ALA A 98 -5.24 15.70 -20.21
C ALA A 98 -5.58 16.73 -19.13
N ALA A 99 -5.52 18.02 -19.45
CA ALA A 99 -5.89 19.07 -18.52
C ALA A 99 -7.36 18.94 -18.09
N GLY A 100 -7.62 18.96 -16.78
CA GLY A 100 -8.98 18.90 -16.23
C GLY A 100 -9.62 17.52 -16.20
N GLU A 101 -8.89 16.44 -16.47
CA GLU A 101 -9.40 15.08 -16.37
C GLU A 101 -9.08 14.49 -14.98
N MET A 102 -10.13 14.10 -14.21
CA MET A 102 -9.93 13.37 -12.96
C MET A 102 -9.29 12.02 -13.20
N MET A 103 -8.23 11.73 -12.46
CA MET A 103 -7.55 10.46 -12.58
C MET A 103 -7.66 9.60 -11.33
N ARG A 104 -7.69 8.29 -11.54
CA ARG A 104 -7.62 7.32 -10.46
C ARG A 104 -6.18 7.07 -10.07
N VAL A 105 -5.83 7.41 -8.85
CA VAL A 105 -4.48 7.28 -8.29
C VAL A 105 -4.53 6.49 -6.99
N ALA A 106 -3.52 5.66 -6.74
CA ALA A 106 -3.31 5.00 -5.47
C ALA A 106 -2.35 5.85 -4.62
N ILE A 107 -2.87 6.47 -3.57
CA ILE A 107 -2.12 7.35 -2.67
C ILE A 107 -1.76 6.58 -1.41
N THR A 108 -0.51 6.71 -0.98
CA THR A 108 0.01 6.05 0.23
C THR A 108 -0.48 6.76 1.48
N VAL A 109 -0.80 5.99 2.53
CA VAL A 109 -1.14 6.50 3.85
C VAL A 109 0.09 6.43 4.74
N LEU A 110 0.49 7.56 5.33
CA LEU A 110 1.54 7.65 6.33
C LEU A 110 0.91 7.71 7.72
N PHE A 111 1.35 6.82 8.59
CA PHE A 111 0.92 6.79 9.98
C PHE A 111 1.86 7.67 10.81
N GLN A 112 1.30 8.65 11.51
CA GLN A 112 2.06 9.55 12.39
C GLN A 112 1.74 9.24 13.85
N ASN A 113 2.69 9.63 14.73
CA ASN A 113 2.51 9.54 16.19
C ASN A 113 2.36 8.11 16.75
N GLU A 114 2.93 7.10 16.10
CA GLU A 114 2.90 5.72 16.59
C GLU A 114 3.45 5.60 18.03
N ALA A 115 4.58 6.26 18.30
CA ALA A 115 5.20 6.23 19.62
C ALA A 115 4.38 6.95 20.72
N THR A 116 3.46 7.83 20.33
CA THR A 116 2.65 8.62 21.26
C THR A 116 1.29 7.99 21.54
N SER A 117 0.82 7.11 20.67
CA SER A 117 -0.48 6.43 20.76
C SER A 117 -0.69 5.74 22.10
N ILE A 118 -1.86 5.98 22.69
CA ILE A 118 -2.26 5.42 23.98
C ILE A 118 -2.43 3.91 23.89
N GLY A 119 -3.08 3.42 22.83
CA GLY A 119 -3.34 2.02 22.58
C GLY A 119 -2.06 1.22 22.37
N LEU A 120 -1.09 1.75 21.62
CA LEU A 120 0.20 1.09 21.38
C LEU A 120 1.05 1.05 22.66
N LYS A 121 1.04 2.11 23.49
CA LYS A 121 1.70 2.13 24.81
C LYS A 121 1.12 1.12 25.79
N ARG A 122 -0.16 0.80 25.66
CA ARG A 122 -0.83 -0.24 26.48
C ARG A 122 -0.57 -1.66 25.97
N GLY A 123 0.27 -1.82 24.95
CA GLY A 123 0.62 -3.12 24.37
C GLY A 123 -0.26 -3.54 23.20
N GLY A 124 -1.10 -2.67 22.67
CA GLY A 124 -1.84 -2.90 21.42
C GLY A 124 -0.91 -3.04 20.22
N MET A 125 -1.38 -3.69 19.18
CA MET A 125 -0.69 -3.82 17.89
C MET A 125 -1.42 -3.04 16.82
N LEU A 126 -0.67 -2.25 16.03
CA LEU A 126 -1.23 -1.58 14.87
C LEU A 126 -1.41 -2.60 13.73
N ASN A 127 -2.64 -2.84 13.34
CA ASN A 127 -3.00 -3.66 12.20
C ASN A 127 -3.40 -2.75 11.03
N VAL A 128 -2.52 -2.64 10.03
CA VAL A 128 -2.77 -1.83 8.85
C VAL A 128 -3.55 -2.67 7.83
N VAL A 129 -4.79 -2.29 7.59
CA VAL A 129 -5.67 -2.94 6.61
C VAL A 129 -5.36 -2.47 5.19
N ARG A 130 -5.01 -1.18 5.05
CA ARG A 130 -4.70 -0.56 3.76
C ARG A 130 -3.51 0.38 3.88
N HIS A 131 -2.45 0.09 3.14
CA HIS A 131 -1.28 0.99 3.01
C HIS A 131 -1.49 2.06 1.93
N THR A 132 -2.39 1.80 0.99
CA THR A 132 -2.71 2.71 -0.11
C THR A 132 -4.20 2.81 -0.29
N VAL A 133 -4.68 4.00 -0.64
CA VAL A 133 -6.08 4.26 -0.93
C VAL A 133 -6.20 4.75 -2.36
N GLU A 134 -7.10 4.14 -3.13
CA GLU A 134 -7.41 4.56 -4.49
C GLU A 134 -8.45 5.67 -4.48
N CYS A 135 -8.08 6.80 -5.08
CA CYS A 135 -8.90 7.99 -5.13
C CYS A 135 -8.95 8.56 -6.55
N TYR A 136 -10.02 9.27 -6.85
CA TYR A 136 -10.10 10.17 -7.99
C TYR A 136 -9.62 11.54 -7.53
N VAL A 137 -8.61 12.07 -8.21
CA VAL A 137 -7.96 13.34 -7.84
C VAL A 137 -7.70 14.15 -9.10
N ASP A 138 -7.73 15.48 -8.96
CA ASP A 138 -7.27 16.37 -10.01
C ASP A 138 -5.73 16.34 -10.07
N PRO A 139 -5.13 16.24 -11.27
CA PRO A 139 -3.68 16.15 -11.43
C PRO A 139 -2.91 17.27 -10.75
N ASP A 140 -3.43 18.49 -10.80
CA ASP A 140 -2.74 19.67 -10.30
C ASP A 140 -2.80 19.80 -8.76
N HIS A 141 -3.70 19.05 -8.09
CA HIS A 141 -3.94 19.09 -6.64
C HIS A 141 -3.81 17.72 -5.98
N ALA A 142 -3.12 16.78 -6.63
CA ALA A 142 -2.93 15.45 -6.08
C ALA A 142 -2.03 15.50 -4.83
N PRO A 143 -2.50 15.02 -3.66
CA PRO A 143 -1.65 14.90 -2.49
C PRO A 143 -0.63 13.76 -2.69
N GLU A 144 0.60 13.94 -2.21
CA GLU A 144 1.63 12.91 -2.30
C GLU A 144 1.32 11.74 -1.36
N HIS A 145 0.76 12.03 -0.21
CA HIS A 145 0.38 11.06 0.82
C HIS A 145 -0.79 11.58 1.66
N PHE A 146 -1.50 10.67 2.30
CA PHE A 146 -2.46 11.00 3.35
C PHE A 146 -1.81 10.77 4.70
N GLU A 147 -2.13 11.61 5.68
CA GLU A 147 -1.66 11.45 7.04
C GLU A 147 -2.75 10.90 7.94
N ALA A 148 -2.42 9.82 8.64
CA ALA A 148 -3.26 9.19 9.66
C ALA A 148 -2.64 9.45 11.04
N ASP A 149 -3.32 10.19 11.90
CA ASP A 149 -2.87 10.46 13.26
C ASP A 149 -3.31 9.35 14.20
N LEU A 150 -2.35 8.75 14.91
CA LEU A 150 -2.58 7.64 15.83
C LEU A 150 -2.53 8.08 17.31
N ALA A 151 -2.30 9.38 17.62
CA ALA A 151 -2.03 9.84 18.98
C ALA A 151 -3.15 9.52 19.98
N GLU A 152 -4.40 9.70 19.58
CA GLU A 152 -5.57 9.57 20.43
C GLU A 152 -6.22 8.17 20.42
N LEU A 153 -5.69 7.24 19.62
CA LEU A 153 -6.29 5.93 19.44
C LEU A 153 -6.02 5.02 20.64
N ASP A 154 -7.06 4.38 21.14
CA ASP A 154 -6.99 3.32 22.15
C ASP A 154 -7.12 1.93 21.50
N ILE A 155 -7.04 0.87 22.33
CA ILE A 155 -7.20 -0.52 21.89
C ILE A 155 -8.64 -0.72 21.37
N ASN A 156 -8.77 -1.37 20.19
CA ASN A 156 -9.97 -1.58 19.38
C ASN A 156 -10.49 -0.35 18.64
N ASP A 157 -9.79 0.78 18.65
CA ASP A 157 -10.13 1.92 17.80
C ASP A 157 -9.68 1.71 16.37
N ASN A 158 -10.39 2.39 15.46
CA ASN A 158 -10.16 2.28 14.02
C ASN A 158 -9.92 3.66 13.41
N VAL A 159 -8.92 3.76 12.53
CA VAL A 159 -8.75 4.89 11.63
C VAL A 159 -9.57 4.64 10.37
N ARG A 160 -10.45 5.56 10.03
CA ARG A 160 -11.30 5.51 8.84
C ARG A 160 -10.86 6.57 7.83
N TRP A 161 -11.43 6.51 6.63
CA TRP A 161 -11.18 7.49 5.59
C TRP A 161 -11.46 8.93 6.04
N SER A 162 -12.55 9.15 6.78
CA SER A 162 -12.95 10.46 7.31
C SER A 162 -11.93 11.08 8.28
N ASN A 163 -11.09 10.25 8.92
CA ASN A 163 -10.10 10.70 9.93
C ASN A 163 -8.74 11.04 9.31
N LEU A 164 -8.58 10.91 7.97
CA LEU A 164 -7.34 11.24 7.31
C LEU A 164 -7.21 12.75 7.08
N LYS A 165 -5.99 13.25 7.21
CA LYS A 165 -5.64 14.61 6.80
C LYS A 165 -5.21 14.61 5.34
N GLY A 166 -5.58 15.65 4.58
CA GLY A 166 -5.24 15.79 3.16
C GLY A 166 -6.24 15.14 2.19
N ASN A 167 -7.40 14.70 2.67
CA ASN A 167 -8.44 14.07 1.85
C ASN A 167 -9.40 15.05 1.14
N GLU A 168 -9.25 16.38 1.37
CA GLU A 168 -10.19 17.40 0.92
C GLU A 168 -10.38 17.44 -0.62
N ASN A 169 -9.30 17.19 -1.37
CA ASN A 169 -9.31 17.23 -2.84
C ASN A 169 -9.36 15.83 -3.48
N ALA A 170 -9.58 14.79 -2.68
CA ALA A 170 -9.57 13.41 -3.13
C ALA A 170 -10.94 12.75 -2.90
N ARG A 171 -11.49 12.12 -3.94
CA ARG A 171 -12.69 11.32 -3.82
C ARG A 171 -12.32 9.83 -3.82
N PRO A 172 -12.61 9.08 -2.75
CA PRO A 172 -12.29 7.66 -2.73
C PRO A 172 -13.11 6.92 -3.79
N VAL A 173 -12.53 5.86 -4.37
CA VAL A 173 -13.23 4.99 -5.33
C VAL A 173 -14.39 4.26 -4.64
N ILE A 174 -14.23 3.93 -3.35
CA ILE A 174 -15.25 3.31 -2.52
C ILE A 174 -16.01 4.41 -1.80
N THR A 175 -17.19 4.76 -2.30
CA THR A 175 -18.07 5.79 -1.71
C THR A 175 -19.21 5.22 -0.88
N ASP A 176 -19.48 3.90 -0.99
CA ASP A 176 -20.64 3.25 -0.36
C ASP A 176 -20.54 3.22 1.17
N ARG A 177 -19.34 3.28 1.70
CA ARG A 177 -19.07 3.18 3.14
C ARG A 177 -17.77 3.90 3.52
N ASP A 178 -17.71 4.38 4.76
CA ASP A 178 -16.47 4.86 5.37
C ASP A 178 -15.62 3.65 5.77
N PHE A 179 -14.62 3.35 4.96
CA PHE A 179 -13.80 2.15 5.12
C PHE A 179 -12.67 2.36 6.11
N VAL A 180 -12.31 1.27 6.79
CA VAL A 180 -11.22 1.25 7.76
C VAL A 180 -9.88 1.15 7.04
N ILE A 181 -8.90 1.92 7.52
CA ILE A 181 -7.53 1.98 7.02
C ILE A 181 -6.59 1.24 7.95
N ALA A 182 -6.70 1.51 9.27
CA ALA A 182 -5.93 0.83 10.28
C ALA A 182 -6.77 0.60 11.54
N THR A 183 -6.38 -0.40 12.33
CA THR A 183 -7.02 -0.76 13.59
C THR A 183 -5.96 -1.02 14.63
N VAL A 184 -6.16 -0.56 15.86
CA VAL A 184 -5.32 -0.95 17.00
C VAL A 184 -5.92 -2.20 17.63
N ALA A 185 -5.30 -3.35 17.41
CA ALA A 185 -5.76 -4.63 17.95
C ALA A 185 -5.21 -4.87 19.36
N ALA A 186 -6.01 -5.53 20.19
CA ALA A 186 -5.55 -5.98 21.51
C ALA A 186 -4.45 -7.05 21.36
N PRO A 187 -3.45 -7.11 22.27
CA PRO A 187 -2.43 -8.13 22.25
C PRO A 187 -3.04 -9.51 22.48
N THR A 188 -2.60 -10.51 21.75
CA THR A 188 -3.10 -11.89 21.83
C THR A 188 -2.76 -12.58 23.17
N LYS A 189 -1.81 -12.02 23.91
CA LYS A 189 -1.49 -12.43 25.28
C LYS A 189 -1.85 -11.29 26.23
N MET A 190 -3.07 -11.28 26.73
CA MET A 190 -3.33 -10.58 27.99
C MET A 190 -2.56 -11.34 29.06
N PRO A 191 -1.71 -10.66 29.89
CA PRO A 191 -1.30 -11.28 31.15
C PRO A 191 -2.60 -11.53 31.92
N GLU A 192 -2.91 -12.80 32.17
CA GLU A 192 -3.92 -13.17 33.16
C GLU A 192 -3.52 -12.49 34.46
N VAL A 193 -4.24 -11.44 34.83
CA VAL A 193 -4.20 -10.92 36.17
C VAL A 193 -4.82 -12.03 37.01
N PRO A 194 -4.08 -12.66 37.95
CA PRO A 194 -4.70 -13.67 38.81
C PRO A 194 -5.77 -12.97 39.63
N THR A 195 -7.02 -13.24 39.33
CA THR A 195 -8.13 -12.86 40.20
C THR A 195 -8.06 -13.78 41.41
N GLU A 196 -7.31 -13.33 42.39
CA GLU A 196 -7.31 -13.87 43.73
C GLU A 196 -8.60 -13.43 44.44
N ALA A 197 -9.67 -14.19 44.23
CA ALA A 197 -10.84 -14.17 45.13
C ALA A 197 -11.87 -15.22 44.71
N ALA A 198 -11.65 -16.46 45.12
CA ALA A 198 -12.72 -17.40 45.50
C ALA A 198 -12.12 -18.72 46.03
N ALA A 199 -11.38 -18.60 47.09
CA ALA A 199 -11.15 -19.73 47.99
C ALA A 199 -12.07 -19.56 49.17
N ALA A 200 -13.21 -20.22 49.20
CA ALA A 200 -13.89 -20.70 50.39
C ALA A 200 -15.18 -21.45 50.02
N ALA A 201 -15.15 -22.67 50.40
CA ALA A 201 -16.28 -23.48 50.82
C ALA A 201 -16.46 -24.84 50.11
N ALA A 202 -16.09 -25.82 50.89
CA ALA A 202 -16.71 -27.14 51.05
C ALA A 202 -16.23 -28.30 50.17
N ALA A 203 -15.30 -29.04 50.74
CA ALA A 203 -15.27 -30.53 50.71
C ALA A 203 -16.23 -31.10 51.79
N PRO A 204 -16.48 -32.43 51.92
CA PRO A 204 -16.26 -33.59 51.05
C PRO A 204 -17.44 -34.58 51.06
N ALA A 205 -17.46 -35.62 50.25
CA ALA A 205 -17.90 -36.98 50.54
C ALA A 205 -17.88 -37.84 49.26
N ALA A 206 -16.93 -38.75 49.19
CA ALA A 206 -17.01 -40.20 49.45
C ALA A 206 -17.86 -41.00 48.42
N ALA A 207 -17.20 -41.86 47.74
CA ALA A 207 -17.40 -43.27 47.48
C ALA A 207 -17.23 -43.73 46.02
N ALA A 208 -16.17 -44.47 45.84
CA ALA A 208 -16.05 -45.50 44.79
C ALA A 208 -16.91 -46.73 45.19
N PRO A 209 -17.05 -47.86 44.39
CA PRO A 209 -16.25 -48.32 43.28
C PRO A 209 -16.97 -49.17 42.18
N ALA A 210 -16.20 -49.56 41.22
CA ALA A 210 -16.14 -50.89 40.61
C ALA A 210 -16.86 -51.24 39.30
N LYS A 211 -16.01 -51.75 38.44
CA LYS A 211 -16.08 -52.93 37.55
C LYS A 211 -16.83 -52.80 36.22
N ALA A 212 -16.24 -53.06 35.20
CA ALA A 212 -15.49 -54.11 34.55
C ALA A 212 -15.97 -54.32 33.11
N ALA A 213 -14.97 -54.51 32.23
CA ALA A 213 -14.94 -55.44 31.10
C ALA A 213 -15.95 -55.25 29.94
N ALA A 214 -15.61 -55.18 28.70
CA ALA A 214 -14.85 -56.07 27.87
C ALA A 214 -14.86 -55.54 26.42
N LYS A 215 -13.73 -55.65 25.76
CA LYS A 215 -13.57 -55.81 24.29
C LYS A 215 -14.20 -57.18 23.89
N PRO A 216 -14.55 -57.50 22.61
CA PRO A 216 -13.66 -57.36 21.47
C PRO A 216 -14.31 -57.14 20.06
N ALA A 217 -13.47 -56.70 19.17
CA ALA A 217 -13.12 -57.27 17.87
C ALA A 217 -14.15 -57.48 16.75
N ALA A 218 -13.75 -56.91 15.64
CA ALA A 218 -13.48 -57.53 14.35
C ALA A 218 -14.52 -57.47 13.24
N LYS A 219 -13.97 -57.03 12.13
CA LYS A 219 -14.01 -57.55 10.75
C LYS A 219 -15.00 -57.01 9.71
N LYS A 220 -14.33 -56.53 8.69
CA LYS A 220 -14.54 -56.75 7.23
C LYS A 220 -15.87 -56.34 6.57
N LYS A 221 -15.84 -55.44 5.71
CA LYS A 221 -15.58 -55.62 4.26
C LYS A 221 -15.18 -54.30 3.61
#